data_e7743ca18994ea7884045fbca2c30aa9
#
_entry.id   e7743ca18994ea7884045fbca2c30aa9
#
_cell.length_a   1.000
_cell.length_b   1.000
_cell.length_c   1.000
_cell.angle_alpha   90.00
_cell.angle_beta   90.00
_cell.angle_gamma   90.00
#
_symmetry.space_group_name_H-M   'P 1'
#
loop_
_entity.id
_entity.type
_entity.pdbx_description
1 polymer ?
#
loop_
_entity_poly.entity_id
_entity_poly.type
_entity_poly.pdbx_seq_one_letter_code
_entity_poly.pdbx_strand_id
1 'polypeptide(L)'
;MVCGIRGRPPNLASRISPWAHSCNGRGSAISSLSVRALPSVTAVSRDAWNALFPPTAEDWNFLRASEMAPPAGFSASALVAFDGDQPVGAVPLFQVKFSLAMVFGPPLNTIADWLSRGRPALMNPLVLAVGSPQSEECPIGIRRFATAAERTRILASILQGLLHHADAVGSSILAFKDVTDGDALWAHETLIQAGFSRFPSLPVAVLELPFRDEAEYLATLKPRLRSELRRKMKQAAEVETEIATSIDGIHDQVAELFRETRTHRRVDYGSFDDVGPNFFPELMRNLNGCARVMLCRLGGKLVSFNVFLVERNRVLAKYIGMRYPIARQYNLYYYNWLMMVRFCIDQAIPQFQTGQTTYEIKMRLGSKLKRSWIYFRHLQPLANRLLHAAAPFAALDRRDADLRELGSKAVYLPANRSQT
;
A
#
# COMPACT_ATOMS: atom_id res chain seq x y z
N MET A 1 -13.18 -37.24 -54.18
CA MET A 1 -13.25 -35.88 -54.75
C MET A 1 -13.69 -34.98 -53.60
N VAL A 2 -12.78 -34.36 -52.90
CA VAL A 2 -12.13 -33.09 -53.16
C VAL A 2 -13.07 -31.92 -52.92
N CYS A 3 -12.92 -31.17 -51.92
CA CYS A 3 -12.30 -29.86 -51.96
C CYS A 3 -12.25 -29.23 -50.56
N GLY A 4 -11.06 -28.97 -50.09
CA GLY A 4 -10.84 -28.21 -48.87
C GLY A 4 -10.97 -26.70 -49.12
N ILE A 5 -11.46 -25.99 -48.10
CA ILE A 5 -11.32 -24.54 -48.04
C ILE A 5 -10.65 -24.25 -46.71
N ARG A 6 -9.36 -23.92 -46.80
CA ARG A 6 -8.58 -23.29 -45.69
C ARG A 6 -8.97 -21.80 -45.64
N GLY A 7 -9.73 -21.41 -44.64
CA GLY A 7 -9.91 -20.01 -44.29
C GLY A 7 -8.74 -19.57 -43.38
N ARG A 8 -7.91 -18.62 -43.86
CA ARG A 8 -6.95 -17.90 -43.01
C ARG A 8 -7.70 -16.99 -42.06
N PRO A 9 -7.28 -16.85 -40.79
CA PRO A 9 -7.83 -15.83 -39.90
C PRO A 9 -7.42 -14.43 -40.38
N PRO A 10 -8.27 -13.41 -40.19
CA PRO A 10 -7.97 -12.05 -40.62
C PRO A 10 -6.86 -11.45 -39.75
N ASN A 11 -5.95 -10.81 -40.44
CA ASN A 11 -4.80 -10.08 -39.92
C ASN A 11 -5.26 -8.86 -39.09
N LEU A 12 -5.19 -8.93 -37.78
CA LEU A 12 -5.53 -7.86 -36.78
C LEU A 12 -4.41 -6.85 -36.57
N ALA A 13 -3.55 -6.64 -37.59
CA ALA A 13 -2.35 -5.80 -37.51
C ALA A 13 -2.56 -4.36 -38.01
N SER A 14 -3.77 -3.79 -38.01
CA SER A 14 -3.94 -2.41 -38.46
C SER A 14 -5.00 -1.61 -37.69
N ARG A 15 -4.81 -1.44 -36.39
CA ARG A 15 -5.40 -0.33 -35.61
C ARG A 15 -4.52 0.01 -34.40
N ILE A 16 -3.28 0.38 -34.67
CA ILE A 16 -2.44 1.09 -33.72
C ILE A 16 -2.47 2.55 -34.12
N SER A 17 -3.29 3.31 -33.42
CA SER A 17 -3.10 4.53 -32.67
C SER A 17 -2.52 5.80 -33.27
N PRO A 18 -2.94 7.00 -32.86
CA PRO A 18 -2.47 8.31 -33.34
C PRO A 18 -1.35 8.93 -32.47
N TRP A 19 -0.32 8.17 -32.06
CA TRP A 19 0.80 8.72 -31.29
C TRP A 19 2.13 8.80 -32.06
N ALA A 20 2.10 8.67 -33.38
CA ALA A 20 3.26 8.87 -34.23
C ALA A 20 3.17 10.23 -34.93
N HIS A 21 3.31 11.33 -34.20
CA HIS A 21 3.67 12.61 -34.79
C HIS A 21 5.18 12.81 -34.64
N SER A 22 5.82 12.71 -35.79
CA SER A 22 7.20 13.07 -36.12
C SER A 22 7.55 14.46 -35.59
N CYS A 23 8.48 14.53 -34.63
CA CYS A 23 9.28 15.71 -34.40
C CYS A 23 10.67 15.48 -34.97
N ASN A 24 10.87 15.90 -36.23
CA ASN A 24 12.20 16.08 -36.81
C ASN A 24 12.85 17.31 -36.18
N GLY A 25 13.63 17.12 -35.14
CA GLY A 25 14.51 18.09 -34.50
C GLY A 25 15.86 17.44 -34.24
N ARG A 26 16.91 17.88 -34.90
CA ARG A 26 18.29 17.44 -34.70
C ARG A 26 18.72 17.68 -33.25
N GLY A 27 18.96 16.60 -32.50
CA GLY A 27 19.48 16.64 -31.14
C GLY A 27 19.65 15.25 -30.60
N SER A 28 20.86 14.83 -30.28
CA SER A 28 21.37 13.66 -29.58
C SER A 28 20.48 12.40 -29.64
N ALA A 29 21.00 11.27 -30.06
CA ALA A 29 20.33 9.98 -30.07
C ALA A 29 19.65 9.73 -28.72
N ILE A 30 18.32 9.90 -28.65
CA ILE A 30 17.52 9.56 -27.48
C ILE A 30 17.57 8.03 -27.42
N SER A 31 18.42 7.47 -26.54
CA SER A 31 18.44 6.03 -26.30
C SER A 31 17.03 5.59 -25.93
N SER A 32 16.50 4.61 -26.68
CA SER A 32 15.20 4.03 -26.39
C SER A 32 15.33 3.22 -25.10
N LEU A 33 14.55 3.59 -24.06
CA LEU A 33 14.51 2.81 -22.82
C LEU A 33 13.95 1.42 -23.10
N SER A 34 14.64 0.38 -22.64
CA SER A 34 14.11 -0.98 -22.65
C SER A 34 13.39 -1.25 -21.33
N VAL A 35 12.21 -1.88 -21.39
CA VAL A 35 11.44 -2.23 -20.19
C VAL A 35 11.30 -3.74 -20.11
N ARG A 36 11.66 -4.30 -18.95
CA ARG A 36 11.63 -5.75 -18.71
C ARG A 36 10.75 -6.08 -17.52
N ALA A 37 9.86 -7.06 -17.71
CA ALA A 37 9.15 -7.70 -16.61
C ALA A 37 10.06 -8.76 -16.00
N LEU A 38 10.23 -8.71 -14.71
CA LEU A 38 11.08 -9.59 -13.92
C LEU A 38 10.23 -10.41 -12.95
N PRO A 39 10.54 -11.69 -12.72
CA PRO A 39 9.73 -12.55 -11.86
C PRO A 39 9.80 -12.15 -10.37
N SER A 40 10.77 -11.36 -9.97
CA SER A 40 11.02 -10.93 -8.60
C SER A 40 11.86 -9.66 -8.58
N VAL A 41 11.75 -8.86 -7.52
CA VAL A 41 12.67 -7.74 -7.27
C VAL A 41 14.11 -8.20 -7.11
N THR A 42 14.31 -9.47 -6.73
CA THR A 42 15.66 -10.05 -6.57
C THR A 42 16.43 -10.25 -7.88
N ALA A 43 15.77 -10.10 -9.03
CA ALA A 43 16.43 -10.08 -10.33
C ALA A 43 17.27 -8.80 -10.58
N VAL A 44 17.11 -7.80 -9.71
CA VAL A 44 17.94 -6.58 -9.66
C VAL A 44 18.67 -6.55 -8.32
N SER A 45 19.94 -6.13 -8.31
CA SER A 45 20.66 -6.00 -7.04
C SER A 45 19.98 -4.99 -6.11
N ARG A 46 20.06 -5.23 -4.79
CA ARG A 46 19.47 -4.37 -3.77
C ARG A 46 19.86 -2.91 -3.94
N ASP A 47 21.15 -2.66 -4.18
CA ASP A 47 21.67 -1.30 -4.26
C ASP A 47 21.17 -0.58 -5.52
N ALA A 48 21.13 -1.29 -6.66
CA ALA A 48 20.59 -0.74 -7.91
C ALA A 48 19.08 -0.45 -7.81
N TRP A 49 18.32 -1.34 -7.15
CA TRP A 49 16.91 -1.11 -6.90
C TRP A 49 16.69 0.08 -5.97
N ASN A 50 17.31 0.07 -4.77
CA ASN A 50 17.10 1.10 -3.76
C ASN A 50 17.59 2.50 -4.21
N ALA A 51 18.54 2.57 -5.15
CA ALA A 51 18.99 3.84 -5.72
C ALA A 51 17.90 4.58 -6.53
N LEU A 52 16.85 3.86 -6.98
CA LEU A 52 15.74 4.45 -7.74
C LEU A 52 14.66 5.08 -6.85
N PHE A 53 14.62 4.75 -5.57
CA PHE A 53 13.57 5.17 -4.65
C PHE A 53 14.12 6.14 -3.59
N PRO A 54 13.27 7.01 -3.02
CA PRO A 54 13.60 7.68 -1.77
C PRO A 54 13.94 6.66 -0.68
N PRO A 55 14.82 6.98 0.28
CA PRO A 55 15.09 6.10 1.41
C PRO A 55 13.81 5.76 2.17
N THR A 56 13.52 4.46 2.27
CA THR A 56 12.35 3.94 2.98
C THR A 56 12.67 2.56 3.56
N ALA A 57 12.01 2.20 4.65
CA ALA A 57 12.08 0.86 5.21
C ALA A 57 11.26 -0.16 4.40
N GLU A 58 10.33 0.31 3.55
CA GLU A 58 9.63 -0.54 2.58
C GLU A 58 10.45 -0.67 1.28
N ASP A 59 11.72 -0.98 1.44
CA ASP A 59 12.74 -1.11 0.38
C ASP A 59 12.76 -2.50 -0.28
N TRP A 60 13.83 -2.79 -1.02
CA TRP A 60 14.06 -4.09 -1.66
C TRP A 60 13.93 -5.29 -0.67
N ASN A 61 14.41 -5.13 0.57
CA ASN A 61 14.33 -6.21 1.57
C ASN A 61 12.87 -6.45 2.01
N PHE A 62 12.07 -5.38 2.17
CA PHE A 62 10.65 -5.48 2.46
C PHE A 62 9.88 -6.16 1.33
N LEU A 63 10.15 -5.75 0.09
CA LEU A 63 9.52 -6.34 -1.08
C LEU A 63 9.88 -7.82 -1.21
N ARG A 64 11.15 -8.18 -1.00
CA ARG A 64 11.59 -9.58 -0.96
C ARG A 64 10.86 -10.39 0.10
N ALA A 65 10.75 -9.88 1.33
CA ALA A 65 10.01 -10.56 2.39
C ALA A 65 8.53 -10.78 2.01
N SER A 66 7.92 -9.78 1.36
CA SER A 66 6.55 -9.86 0.85
C SER A 66 6.40 -10.90 -0.26
N GLU A 67 7.38 -11.02 -1.14
CA GLU A 67 7.42 -12.03 -2.22
C GLU A 67 7.62 -13.46 -1.71
N MET A 68 8.41 -13.63 -0.63
CA MET A 68 8.68 -14.95 -0.03
C MET A 68 7.48 -15.51 0.74
N ALA A 69 6.59 -14.65 1.22
CA ALA A 69 5.41 -15.02 1.99
C ALA A 69 4.18 -14.20 1.56
N PRO A 70 3.73 -14.33 0.30
CA PRO A 70 2.60 -13.56 -0.21
C PRO A 70 1.29 -14.00 0.46
N PRO A 71 0.30 -13.11 0.57
CA PRO A 71 -1.05 -13.52 0.93
C PRO A 71 -1.64 -14.51 -0.08
N ALA A 72 -2.61 -15.29 0.35
CA ALA A 72 -3.26 -16.27 -0.53
C ALA A 72 -3.90 -15.59 -1.76
N GLY A 73 -3.60 -16.13 -2.95
CA GLY A 73 -4.11 -15.61 -4.22
C GLY A 73 -3.36 -14.42 -4.79
N PHE A 74 -2.25 -13.99 -4.16
CA PHE A 74 -1.37 -12.98 -4.72
C PHE A 74 -0.13 -13.63 -5.35
N SER A 75 0.35 -13.01 -6.44
CA SER A 75 1.67 -13.28 -7.01
C SER A 75 2.40 -11.96 -7.20
N ALA A 76 3.70 -11.96 -6.96
CA ALA A 76 4.55 -10.79 -7.09
C ALA A 76 5.43 -10.87 -8.34
N SER A 77 5.82 -9.71 -8.86
CA SER A 77 6.80 -9.52 -9.94
C SER A 77 7.35 -8.09 -9.88
N ALA A 78 8.17 -7.71 -10.84
CA ALA A 78 8.65 -6.34 -10.95
C ALA A 78 8.72 -5.90 -12.41
N LEU A 79 8.65 -4.60 -12.65
CA LEU A 79 8.91 -3.99 -13.95
C LEU A 79 10.03 -2.98 -13.82
N VAL A 80 11.04 -3.09 -14.70
CA VAL A 80 12.23 -2.24 -14.64
C VAL A 80 12.52 -1.65 -16.02
N ALA A 81 12.70 -0.34 -16.05
CA ALA A 81 13.14 0.40 -17.22
C ALA A 81 14.67 0.58 -17.17
N PHE A 82 15.34 0.29 -18.29
CA PHE A 82 16.78 0.37 -18.44
C PHE A 82 17.17 1.37 -19.52
N ASP A 83 18.25 2.07 -19.28
CA ASP A 83 19.02 2.85 -20.26
C ASP A 83 20.34 2.11 -20.50
N GLY A 84 20.42 1.36 -21.62
CA GLY A 84 21.42 0.30 -21.76
C GLY A 84 21.22 -0.78 -20.71
N ASP A 85 22.24 -1.02 -19.88
CA ASP A 85 22.19 -1.98 -18.76
C ASP A 85 21.90 -1.32 -17.39
N GLN A 86 21.75 0.00 -17.37
CA GLN A 86 21.52 0.72 -16.12
C GLN A 86 20.01 0.84 -15.82
N PRO A 87 19.52 0.40 -14.65
CA PRO A 87 18.14 0.62 -14.27
C PRO A 87 17.92 2.11 -13.99
N VAL A 88 16.91 2.68 -14.64
CA VAL A 88 16.55 4.11 -14.51
C VAL A 88 15.14 4.33 -13.95
N GLY A 89 14.33 3.29 -13.93
CA GLY A 89 13.02 3.31 -13.30
C GLY A 89 12.57 1.90 -12.95
N ALA A 90 11.81 1.76 -11.86
CA ALA A 90 11.30 0.47 -11.43
C ALA A 90 9.98 0.61 -10.67
N VAL A 91 9.13 -0.40 -10.78
CA VAL A 91 7.93 -0.56 -9.97
C VAL A 91 7.78 -2.02 -9.53
N PRO A 92 7.52 -2.30 -8.26
CA PRO A 92 7.09 -3.62 -7.84
C PRO A 92 5.65 -3.85 -8.30
N LEU A 93 5.33 -5.08 -8.63
CA LEU A 93 4.03 -5.49 -9.12
C LEU A 93 3.46 -6.62 -8.26
N PHE A 94 2.15 -6.63 -8.14
CA PHE A 94 1.43 -7.82 -7.68
C PHE A 94 0.21 -8.08 -8.55
N GLN A 95 -0.22 -9.33 -8.58
CA GLN A 95 -1.39 -9.76 -9.31
C GLN A 95 -2.37 -10.44 -8.35
N VAL A 96 -3.65 -10.13 -8.49
CA VAL A 96 -4.72 -10.69 -7.65
C VAL A 96 -6.05 -10.67 -8.38
N LYS A 97 -6.92 -11.65 -8.10
CA LYS A 97 -8.35 -11.56 -8.46
C LYS A 97 -9.03 -10.61 -7.46
N PHE A 98 -9.56 -9.51 -7.95
CA PHE A 98 -10.13 -8.46 -7.12
C PHE A 98 -11.63 -8.31 -7.36
N SER A 99 -12.43 -8.32 -6.28
CA SER A 99 -13.86 -8.10 -6.38
C SER A 99 -14.18 -6.61 -6.58
N LEU A 100 -14.72 -6.24 -7.73
CA LEU A 100 -15.16 -4.87 -8.00
C LEU A 100 -16.29 -4.43 -7.08
N ALA A 101 -17.06 -5.37 -6.49
CA ALA A 101 -18.07 -5.06 -5.49
C ALA A 101 -17.47 -4.38 -4.24
N MET A 102 -16.20 -4.61 -3.95
CA MET A 102 -15.50 -3.98 -2.81
C MET A 102 -15.27 -2.47 -3.01
N VAL A 103 -15.36 -1.96 -4.23
CA VAL A 103 -15.08 -0.54 -4.54
C VAL A 103 -16.33 0.33 -4.42
N PHE A 104 -17.52 -0.27 -4.56
CA PHE A 104 -18.79 0.46 -4.57
C PHE A 104 -19.44 0.45 -3.18
N GLY A 105 -19.86 1.63 -2.71
CA GLY A 105 -20.71 1.76 -1.54
C GLY A 105 -22.22 1.56 -1.86
N PRO A 106 -23.10 1.56 -0.83
CA PRO A 106 -24.54 1.54 -1.03
C PRO A 106 -25.01 2.73 -1.91
N PRO A 107 -26.00 2.56 -2.80
CA PRO A 107 -26.72 1.30 -3.10
C PRO A 107 -26.03 0.42 -4.20
N LEU A 108 -24.94 0.90 -4.81
CA LEU A 108 -24.30 0.23 -5.95
C LEU A 108 -23.67 -1.12 -5.59
N ASN A 109 -23.27 -1.31 -4.33
CA ASN A 109 -22.76 -2.59 -3.84
C ASN A 109 -23.80 -3.72 -4.03
N THR A 110 -25.10 -3.48 -3.81
CA THR A 110 -26.15 -4.49 -4.00
C THR A 110 -26.23 -4.93 -5.45
N ILE A 111 -26.12 -3.99 -6.41
CA ILE A 111 -26.08 -4.29 -7.84
C ILE A 111 -24.80 -5.06 -8.19
N ALA A 112 -23.67 -4.64 -7.67
CA ALA A 112 -22.40 -5.29 -7.87
C ALA A 112 -22.38 -6.73 -7.30
N ASP A 113 -22.97 -6.95 -6.14
CA ASP A 113 -23.11 -8.28 -5.52
C ASP A 113 -24.05 -9.19 -6.33
N TRP A 114 -25.13 -8.64 -6.87
CA TRP A 114 -26.02 -9.37 -7.78
C TRP A 114 -25.30 -9.77 -9.08
N LEU A 115 -24.57 -8.84 -9.69
CA LEU A 115 -23.74 -9.10 -10.87
C LEU A 115 -22.65 -10.14 -10.58
N SER A 116 -22.06 -10.11 -9.40
CA SER A 116 -21.03 -11.08 -8.97
C SER A 116 -21.55 -12.52 -8.94
N ARG A 117 -22.83 -12.71 -8.56
CA ARG A 117 -23.47 -14.04 -8.57
C ARG A 117 -23.77 -14.53 -9.97
N GLY A 118 -24.21 -13.65 -10.87
CA GLY A 118 -24.57 -14.01 -12.25
C GLY A 118 -23.37 -14.09 -13.21
N ARG A 119 -22.36 -13.27 -13.02
CA ARG A 119 -21.17 -13.18 -13.89
C ARG A 119 -19.90 -12.95 -13.07
N PRO A 120 -19.45 -13.96 -12.30
CA PRO A 120 -18.32 -13.83 -11.37
C PRO A 120 -17.01 -13.41 -12.07
N ALA A 121 -16.76 -13.86 -13.28
CA ALA A 121 -15.56 -13.51 -14.04
C ALA A 121 -15.50 -12.00 -14.39
N LEU A 122 -16.65 -11.36 -14.60
CA LEU A 122 -16.73 -9.92 -14.88
C LEU A 122 -16.50 -9.08 -13.63
N MET A 123 -16.99 -9.56 -12.49
CA MET A 123 -16.93 -8.82 -11.22
C MET A 123 -15.69 -9.12 -10.38
N ASN A 124 -14.94 -10.18 -10.71
CA ASN A 124 -13.68 -10.54 -10.08
C ASN A 124 -12.55 -10.63 -11.12
N PRO A 125 -12.24 -9.53 -11.82
CA PRO A 125 -11.18 -9.50 -12.81
C PRO A 125 -9.83 -9.79 -12.19
N LEU A 126 -8.90 -10.29 -13.01
CA LEU A 126 -7.50 -10.35 -12.65
C LEU A 126 -6.90 -8.95 -12.79
N VAL A 127 -6.39 -8.43 -11.70
CA VAL A 127 -5.78 -7.09 -11.61
C VAL A 127 -4.27 -7.24 -11.52
N LEU A 128 -3.53 -6.53 -12.35
CA LEU A 128 -2.09 -6.31 -12.21
C LEU A 128 -1.89 -4.92 -11.61
N ALA A 129 -1.34 -4.85 -10.42
CA ALA A 129 -1.19 -3.61 -9.68
C ALA A 129 0.28 -3.26 -9.41
N VAL A 130 0.61 -1.99 -9.54
CA VAL A 130 1.85 -1.39 -9.04
C VAL A 130 1.72 -1.20 -7.54
N GLY A 131 2.73 -1.66 -6.79
CA GLY A 131 2.79 -1.62 -5.34
C GLY A 131 3.06 -2.98 -4.71
N SER A 132 2.76 -3.08 -3.44
CA SER A 132 2.76 -4.33 -2.68
C SER A 132 1.44 -4.45 -1.89
N PRO A 133 0.89 -5.65 -1.72
CA PRO A 133 -0.29 -5.84 -0.87
C PRO A 133 -0.09 -5.31 0.54
N GLN A 134 1.13 -5.45 1.09
CA GLN A 134 1.48 -5.09 2.47
C GLN A 134 1.98 -3.64 2.62
N SER A 135 2.19 -2.89 1.52
CA SER A 135 2.58 -1.49 1.58
C SER A 135 1.37 -0.55 1.62
N GLU A 136 1.52 0.58 2.30
CA GLU A 136 0.50 1.64 2.37
C GLU A 136 0.82 2.81 1.44
N GLU A 137 1.92 2.74 0.72
CA GLU A 137 2.35 3.73 -0.27
C GLU A 137 2.75 3.03 -1.56
N CYS A 138 2.41 3.63 -2.70
CA CYS A 138 2.76 3.11 -4.02
C CYS A 138 4.20 3.50 -4.37
N PRO A 139 5.15 2.57 -4.44
CA PRO A 139 6.52 2.89 -4.80
C PRO A 139 6.66 3.02 -6.32
N ILE A 140 7.01 4.21 -6.80
CA ILE A 140 7.37 4.48 -8.21
C ILE A 140 8.82 4.94 -8.22
N GLY A 141 9.72 4.04 -8.56
CA GLY A 141 11.16 4.29 -8.59
C GLY A 141 11.59 4.98 -9.86
N ILE A 142 12.33 6.09 -9.71
CA ILE A 142 12.94 6.83 -10.81
C ILE A 142 14.36 7.21 -10.39
N ARG A 143 15.31 7.15 -11.30
CA ARG A 143 16.70 7.53 -11.01
C ARG A 143 16.78 8.93 -10.36
N ARG A 144 17.68 9.08 -9.41
CA ARG A 144 17.90 10.37 -8.73
C ARG A 144 18.30 11.45 -9.71
N PHE A 145 17.92 12.69 -9.41
CA PHE A 145 18.23 13.87 -10.24
C PHE A 145 17.63 13.86 -11.65
N ALA A 146 16.68 12.97 -11.93
CA ALA A 146 15.92 13.02 -13.18
C ALA A 146 15.11 14.32 -13.25
N THR A 147 15.21 15.01 -14.38
CA THR A 147 14.37 16.17 -14.68
C THR A 147 12.90 15.78 -14.79
N ALA A 148 11.98 16.73 -14.70
CA ALA A 148 10.54 16.47 -14.85
C ALA A 148 10.24 15.77 -16.19
N ALA A 149 10.88 16.18 -17.29
CA ALA A 149 10.73 15.55 -18.60
C ALA A 149 11.24 14.09 -18.62
N GLU A 150 12.35 13.81 -17.95
CA GLU A 150 12.89 12.46 -17.82
C GLU A 150 12.00 11.57 -16.95
N ARG A 151 11.47 12.08 -15.83
CA ARG A 151 10.52 11.36 -14.98
C ARG A 151 9.29 10.95 -15.79
N THR A 152 8.71 11.89 -16.54
CA THR A 152 7.57 11.62 -17.43
C THR A 152 7.91 10.57 -18.48
N ARG A 153 9.08 10.66 -19.13
CA ARG A 153 9.54 9.69 -20.15
C ARG A 153 9.72 8.30 -19.56
N ILE A 154 10.37 8.19 -18.40
CA ILE A 154 10.60 6.90 -17.73
C ILE A 154 9.27 6.28 -17.31
N LEU A 155 8.35 7.08 -16.69
CA LEU A 155 7.04 6.59 -16.32
C LEU A 155 6.22 6.15 -17.53
N ALA A 156 6.23 6.92 -18.63
CA ALA A 156 5.56 6.54 -19.88
C ALA A 156 6.09 5.20 -20.44
N SER A 157 7.41 4.97 -20.38
CA SER A 157 8.01 3.71 -20.78
C SER A 157 7.57 2.55 -19.85
N ILE A 158 7.53 2.76 -18.53
CA ILE A 158 7.02 1.80 -17.56
C ILE A 158 5.56 1.47 -17.87
N LEU A 159 4.71 2.47 -18.18
CA LEU A 159 3.31 2.26 -18.53
C LEU A 159 3.13 1.41 -19.79
N GLN A 160 3.98 1.61 -20.81
CA GLN A 160 3.97 0.75 -22.00
C GLN A 160 4.36 -0.69 -21.67
N GLY A 161 5.42 -0.87 -20.87
CA GLY A 161 5.83 -2.19 -20.39
C GLY A 161 4.77 -2.86 -19.54
N LEU A 162 4.04 -2.08 -18.71
CA LEU A 162 2.96 -2.57 -17.87
C LEU A 162 1.77 -3.07 -18.71
N LEU A 163 1.42 -2.36 -19.79
CA LEU A 163 0.38 -2.79 -20.73
C LEU A 163 0.77 -4.11 -21.42
N HIS A 164 2.00 -4.21 -21.88
CA HIS A 164 2.50 -5.43 -22.53
C HIS A 164 2.55 -6.62 -21.55
N HIS A 165 3.03 -6.39 -20.33
CA HIS A 165 3.08 -7.43 -19.30
C HIS A 165 1.67 -7.90 -18.87
N ALA A 166 0.72 -6.98 -18.74
CA ALA A 166 -0.67 -7.31 -18.40
C ALA A 166 -1.33 -8.23 -19.42
N ASP A 167 -1.09 -7.99 -20.72
CA ASP A 167 -1.57 -8.87 -21.79
C ASP A 167 -0.93 -10.27 -21.68
N ALA A 168 0.37 -10.33 -21.43
CA ALA A 168 1.11 -11.58 -21.29
C ALA A 168 0.62 -12.44 -20.09
N VAL A 169 0.21 -11.81 -18.97
CA VAL A 169 -0.29 -12.50 -17.76
C VAL A 169 -1.81 -12.61 -17.70
N GLY A 170 -2.52 -12.14 -18.72
CA GLY A 170 -3.99 -12.23 -18.83
C GLY A 170 -4.75 -11.32 -17.85
N SER A 171 -4.13 -10.25 -17.37
CA SER A 171 -4.80 -9.25 -16.52
C SER A 171 -5.65 -8.32 -17.36
N SER A 172 -6.86 -8.03 -16.91
CA SER A 172 -7.79 -7.12 -17.61
C SER A 172 -7.78 -5.70 -17.04
N ILE A 173 -7.31 -5.52 -15.82
CA ILE A 173 -7.22 -4.22 -15.14
C ILE A 173 -5.79 -3.98 -14.68
N LEU A 174 -5.31 -2.77 -14.95
CA LEU A 174 -4.11 -2.20 -14.38
C LEU A 174 -4.48 -1.28 -13.23
N ALA A 175 -3.68 -1.29 -12.14
CA ALA A 175 -3.88 -0.37 -11.04
C ALA A 175 -2.54 0.16 -10.47
N PHE A 176 -2.58 1.32 -9.83
CA PHE A 176 -1.57 1.82 -8.92
C PHE A 176 -2.22 1.95 -7.55
N LYS A 177 -1.74 1.17 -6.58
CA LYS A 177 -2.34 1.08 -5.25
C LYS A 177 -1.72 2.10 -4.31
N ASP A 178 -2.57 2.93 -3.68
CA ASP A 178 -2.17 3.85 -2.61
C ASP A 178 -1.12 4.90 -3.01
N VAL A 179 -1.33 5.53 -4.18
CA VAL A 179 -0.50 6.67 -4.60
C VAL A 179 -0.80 7.85 -3.68
N THR A 180 0.18 8.30 -2.89
CA THR A 180 0.01 9.42 -1.97
C THR A 180 0.02 10.76 -2.69
N ASP A 181 -0.50 11.82 -2.05
CA ASP A 181 -0.56 13.16 -2.68
C ASP A 181 0.79 13.64 -3.21
N GLY A 182 1.91 13.35 -2.51
CA GLY A 182 3.26 13.73 -2.96
C GLY A 182 3.63 13.11 -4.31
N ASP A 183 3.41 11.80 -4.45
CA ASP A 183 3.70 11.09 -5.71
C ASP A 183 2.65 11.36 -6.78
N ALA A 184 1.38 11.56 -6.38
CA ALA A 184 0.32 11.91 -7.31
C ALA A 184 0.60 13.25 -8.03
N LEU A 185 1.26 14.21 -7.40
CA LEU A 185 1.51 15.52 -7.99
C LEU A 185 2.32 15.43 -9.30
N TRP A 186 3.35 14.57 -9.36
CA TRP A 186 4.17 14.47 -10.57
C TRP A 186 3.70 13.39 -11.53
N ALA A 187 3.09 12.30 -11.04
CA ALA A 187 2.67 11.17 -11.87
C ALA A 187 1.25 11.33 -12.44
N HIS A 188 0.41 12.15 -11.80
CA HIS A 188 -1.01 12.26 -12.11
C HIS A 188 -1.30 12.51 -13.58
N GLU A 189 -0.70 13.54 -14.15
CA GLU A 189 -0.97 13.94 -15.53
C GLU A 189 -0.59 12.82 -16.52
N THR A 190 0.58 12.20 -16.32
CA THR A 190 1.04 11.07 -17.15
C THR A 190 0.08 9.87 -17.06
N LEU A 191 -0.42 9.55 -15.85
CA LEU A 191 -1.37 8.47 -15.66
C LEU A 191 -2.73 8.77 -16.31
N ILE A 192 -3.24 9.99 -16.17
CA ILE A 192 -4.52 10.39 -16.80
C ILE A 192 -4.41 10.36 -18.34
N GLN A 193 -3.31 10.91 -18.88
CA GLN A 193 -3.05 10.86 -20.34
C GLN A 193 -2.91 9.42 -20.85
N ALA A 194 -2.40 8.50 -20.04
CA ALA A 194 -2.35 7.09 -20.33
C ALA A 194 -3.71 6.37 -20.15
N GLY A 195 -4.80 7.10 -19.87
CA GLY A 195 -6.17 6.58 -19.80
C GLY A 195 -6.55 5.94 -18.46
N PHE A 196 -5.79 6.21 -17.40
CA PHE A 196 -6.17 5.83 -16.04
C PHE A 196 -7.22 6.78 -15.48
N SER A 197 -8.13 6.24 -14.69
CA SER A 197 -9.02 6.98 -13.79
C SER A 197 -8.52 6.85 -12.36
N ARG A 198 -8.95 7.71 -11.45
CA ARG A 198 -8.63 7.57 -10.03
C ARG A 198 -9.85 7.70 -9.14
N PHE A 199 -9.76 7.08 -7.97
CA PHE A 199 -10.70 7.28 -6.86
C PHE A 199 -9.95 7.32 -5.52
N PRO A 200 -10.55 7.88 -4.46
CA PRO A 200 -9.96 7.91 -3.13
C PRO A 200 -9.72 6.52 -2.58
N SER A 201 -8.48 6.25 -2.13
CA SER A 201 -8.12 5.08 -1.34
C SER A 201 -8.31 5.36 0.15
N LEU A 202 -8.00 4.37 0.99
CA LEU A 202 -7.94 4.55 2.44
C LEU A 202 -6.79 5.51 2.79
N PRO A 203 -7.04 6.62 3.49
CA PRO A 203 -5.98 7.52 3.88
C PRO A 203 -5.08 6.88 4.94
N VAL A 204 -3.85 7.32 5.01
CA VAL A 204 -2.89 6.88 6.02
C VAL A 204 -2.95 7.83 7.22
N ALA A 205 -3.13 7.30 8.43
CA ALA A 205 -3.12 8.10 9.64
C ALA A 205 -1.67 8.32 10.12
N VAL A 206 -1.34 9.58 10.36
CA VAL A 206 0.00 10.03 10.75
C VAL A 206 -0.10 10.93 11.98
N LEU A 207 0.70 10.63 13.00
CA LEU A 207 0.87 11.46 14.18
C LEU A 207 2.20 12.21 14.08
N GLU A 208 2.18 13.51 14.09
CA GLU A 208 3.36 14.36 14.22
C GLU A 208 3.76 14.44 15.69
N LEU A 209 5.05 14.28 16.00
CA LEU A 209 5.60 14.20 17.34
C LEU A 209 6.69 15.26 17.58
N PRO A 210 6.36 16.56 17.54
CA PRO A 210 7.31 17.63 17.85
C PRO A 210 7.48 17.81 19.38
N PHE A 211 7.35 16.74 20.16
CA PHE A 211 7.31 16.76 21.62
C PHE A 211 8.64 16.27 22.19
N ARG A 212 9.04 16.85 23.33
CA ARG A 212 10.23 16.43 24.06
C ARG A 212 9.96 15.24 24.97
N ASP A 213 8.71 15.12 25.44
CA ASP A 213 8.28 14.04 26.33
C ASP A 213 6.78 13.69 26.14
N GLU A 214 6.36 12.61 26.78
CA GLU A 214 4.97 12.17 26.75
C GLU A 214 4.01 13.20 27.39
N ALA A 215 4.46 13.97 28.39
CA ALA A 215 3.59 14.94 29.06
C ALA A 215 3.21 16.08 28.11
N GLU A 216 4.15 16.54 27.28
CA GLU A 216 3.87 17.52 26.21
C GLU A 216 2.87 16.95 25.19
N TYR A 217 3.07 15.70 24.74
CA TYR A 217 2.10 15.05 23.84
C TYR A 217 0.71 14.99 24.49
N LEU A 218 0.62 14.47 25.72
CA LEU A 218 -0.66 14.36 26.42
C LEU A 218 -1.33 15.71 26.64
N ALA A 219 -0.55 16.80 26.82
CA ALA A 219 -1.09 18.14 27.00
C ALA A 219 -1.86 18.64 25.77
N THR A 220 -1.55 18.17 24.56
CA THR A 220 -2.27 18.52 23.32
C THR A 220 -3.64 17.84 23.21
N LEU A 221 -3.86 16.75 23.94
CA LEU A 221 -5.10 16.02 23.90
C LEU A 221 -6.18 16.70 24.75
N LYS A 222 -7.46 16.48 24.37
CA LYS A 222 -8.60 16.99 25.16
C LYS A 222 -8.53 16.51 26.61
N PRO A 223 -8.86 17.35 27.61
CA PRO A 223 -8.74 17.01 29.03
C PRO A 223 -9.41 15.69 29.44
N ARG A 224 -10.59 15.43 28.90
CA ARG A 224 -11.34 14.17 29.14
C ARG A 224 -10.57 12.96 28.63
N LEU A 225 -10.00 13.02 27.41
CA LEU A 225 -9.24 11.93 26.84
C LEU A 225 -7.94 11.69 27.62
N ARG A 226 -7.24 12.75 28.01
CA ARG A 226 -6.04 12.68 28.84
C ARG A 226 -6.29 11.97 30.18
N SER A 227 -7.40 12.29 30.84
CA SER A 227 -7.82 11.62 32.07
C SER A 227 -8.19 10.15 31.83
N GLU A 228 -8.88 9.87 30.73
CA GLU A 228 -9.20 8.51 30.29
C GLU A 228 -7.92 7.68 30.05
N LEU A 229 -6.93 8.23 29.33
CA LEU A 229 -5.66 7.54 29.06
C LEU A 229 -4.90 7.23 30.35
N ARG A 230 -4.82 8.19 31.27
CA ARG A 230 -4.17 7.95 32.58
C ARG A 230 -4.83 6.80 33.35
N ARG A 231 -6.16 6.72 33.34
CA ARG A 231 -6.89 5.62 33.97
C ARG A 231 -6.59 4.29 33.27
N LYS A 232 -6.58 4.27 31.94
CA LYS A 232 -6.29 3.07 31.12
C LYS A 232 -4.86 2.58 31.37
N MET A 233 -3.89 3.47 31.48
CA MET A 233 -2.50 3.11 31.80
C MET A 233 -2.36 2.50 33.19
N LYS A 234 -3.11 3.00 34.18
CA LYS A 234 -3.16 2.37 35.51
C LYS A 234 -3.73 0.94 35.45
N GLN A 235 -4.74 0.70 34.62
CA GLN A 235 -5.31 -0.64 34.43
C GLN A 235 -4.32 -1.60 33.73
N ALA A 236 -3.40 -1.08 32.91
CA ALA A 236 -2.37 -1.83 32.22
C ALA A 236 -1.02 -1.87 32.98
N ALA A 237 -0.97 -1.48 34.25
CA ALA A 237 0.29 -1.35 34.99
C ALA A 237 1.07 -2.67 35.16
N GLU A 238 0.38 -3.82 35.08
CA GLU A 238 0.99 -5.15 35.14
C GLU A 238 1.51 -5.65 33.78
N VAL A 239 1.28 -4.90 32.71
CA VAL A 239 1.72 -5.26 31.38
C VAL A 239 3.18 -4.86 31.20
N GLU A 240 4.03 -5.85 31.00
CA GLU A 240 5.45 -5.66 30.72
C GLU A 240 5.66 -5.48 29.22
N THR A 241 6.55 -4.59 28.83
CA THR A 241 6.86 -4.28 27.42
C THR A 241 8.33 -4.45 27.12
N GLU A 242 8.60 -5.15 26.04
CA GLU A 242 9.93 -5.35 25.49
C GLU A 242 9.92 -4.96 23.99
N ILE A 243 11.00 -4.33 23.50
CA ILE A 243 11.23 -4.10 22.08
C ILE A 243 12.36 -5.01 21.63
N ALA A 244 11.99 -5.95 20.74
CA ALA A 244 12.90 -6.96 20.20
C ALA A 244 13.15 -6.78 18.71
N THR A 245 14.22 -7.40 18.21
CA THR A 245 14.59 -7.45 16.78
C THR A 245 14.30 -8.81 16.14
N SER A 246 13.86 -9.78 16.92
CA SER A 246 13.50 -11.13 16.48
C SER A 246 12.21 -11.59 17.14
N ILE A 247 11.55 -12.54 16.51
CA ILE A 247 10.39 -13.28 17.03
C ILE A 247 10.67 -14.78 17.10
N ASP A 248 11.95 -15.17 17.11
CA ASP A 248 12.34 -16.56 17.19
C ASP A 248 11.78 -17.20 18.47
N GLY A 249 11.24 -18.42 18.33
CA GLY A 249 10.58 -19.15 19.42
C GLY A 249 9.16 -18.68 19.78
N ILE A 250 8.69 -17.53 19.23
CA ILE A 250 7.33 -17.01 19.50
C ILE A 250 6.51 -16.71 18.22
N HIS A 251 7.03 -17.06 17.03
CA HIS A 251 6.38 -16.72 15.76
C HIS A 251 4.96 -17.30 15.62
N ASP A 252 4.68 -18.49 16.17
CA ASP A 252 3.34 -19.07 16.19
C ASP A 252 2.37 -18.25 17.06
N GLN A 253 2.84 -17.77 18.23
CA GLN A 253 2.05 -16.91 19.11
C GLN A 253 1.74 -15.56 18.43
N VAL A 254 2.71 -14.98 17.72
CA VAL A 254 2.53 -13.75 16.93
C VAL A 254 1.48 -13.96 15.85
N ALA A 255 1.57 -15.06 15.09
CA ALA A 255 0.60 -15.39 14.05
C ALA A 255 -0.80 -15.63 14.62
N GLU A 256 -0.90 -16.30 15.79
CA GLU A 256 -2.18 -16.52 16.49
C GLU A 256 -2.83 -15.19 16.91
N LEU A 257 -2.08 -14.31 17.58
CA LEU A 257 -2.58 -13.00 18.02
C LEU A 257 -3.02 -12.13 16.84
N PHE A 258 -2.30 -12.19 15.72
CA PHE A 258 -2.68 -11.47 14.50
C PHE A 258 -4.02 -11.98 13.95
N ARG A 259 -4.20 -13.31 13.84
CA ARG A 259 -5.45 -13.94 13.39
C ARG A 259 -6.61 -13.56 14.32
N GLU A 260 -6.40 -13.63 15.64
CA GLU A 260 -7.41 -13.26 16.63
C GLU A 260 -7.83 -11.79 16.49
N THR A 261 -6.88 -10.89 16.28
CA THR A 261 -7.18 -9.46 16.07
C THR A 261 -7.98 -9.24 14.78
N ARG A 262 -7.68 -9.96 13.69
CA ARG A 262 -8.44 -9.86 12.44
C ARG A 262 -9.92 -10.20 12.63
N THR A 263 -10.23 -11.25 13.39
CA THR A 263 -11.64 -11.66 13.63
C THR A 263 -12.43 -10.63 14.43
N HIS A 264 -11.78 -9.69 15.11
CA HIS A 264 -12.42 -8.64 15.91
C HIS A 264 -12.47 -7.28 15.18
N ARG A 265 -11.98 -7.17 13.94
CA ARG A 265 -12.07 -5.94 13.14
C ARG A 265 -13.51 -5.69 12.67
N ARG A 266 -13.87 -4.39 12.59
CA ARG A 266 -15.19 -3.96 12.10
C ARG A 266 -15.33 -4.06 10.58
N VAL A 267 -14.23 -3.98 9.86
CA VAL A 267 -14.18 -4.00 8.39
C VAL A 267 -13.23 -5.10 7.95
N ASP A 268 -13.69 -5.94 7.05
CA ASP A 268 -12.89 -6.98 6.39
C ASP A 268 -12.48 -6.47 4.99
N TYR A 269 -11.18 -6.37 4.76
CA TYR A 269 -10.61 -6.02 3.46
C TYR A 269 -10.21 -7.26 2.66
N GLY A 270 -10.72 -8.43 3.05
CA GLY A 270 -10.48 -9.70 2.36
C GLY A 270 -9.01 -10.14 2.44
N SER A 271 -8.51 -10.63 1.31
CA SER A 271 -7.13 -11.13 1.22
C SER A 271 -6.05 -10.06 1.38
N PHE A 272 -6.38 -8.76 1.27
CA PHE A 272 -5.44 -7.66 1.55
C PHE A 272 -5.11 -7.52 3.05
N ASP A 273 -5.98 -8.02 3.93
CA ASP A 273 -5.75 -8.06 5.38
C ASP A 273 -4.98 -9.30 5.80
N ASP A 274 -4.68 -10.21 4.88
CA ASP A 274 -3.98 -11.45 5.18
C ASP A 274 -2.46 -11.30 4.96
N VAL A 275 -1.74 -12.19 5.59
CA VAL A 275 -0.30 -12.37 5.39
C VAL A 275 -0.01 -13.86 5.26
N GLY A 276 0.99 -14.21 4.46
CA GLY A 276 1.42 -15.60 4.35
C GLY A 276 1.91 -16.16 5.70
N PRO A 277 1.88 -17.46 5.91
CA PRO A 277 2.17 -18.10 7.20
C PRO A 277 3.57 -17.77 7.74
N ASN A 278 4.55 -17.56 6.86
CA ASN A 278 5.93 -17.23 7.24
C ASN A 278 6.25 -15.75 7.13
N PHE A 279 5.25 -14.88 6.92
CA PHE A 279 5.48 -13.46 6.64
C PHE A 279 6.24 -12.75 7.78
N PHE A 280 5.80 -12.91 9.02
CA PHE A 280 6.46 -12.24 10.15
C PHE A 280 7.92 -12.70 10.34
N PRO A 281 8.27 -14.00 10.32
CA PRO A 281 9.66 -14.44 10.33
C PRO A 281 10.49 -13.89 9.16
N GLU A 282 9.94 -13.90 7.94
CA GLU A 282 10.63 -13.37 6.76
C GLU A 282 10.84 -11.86 6.85
N LEU A 283 9.83 -11.13 7.33
CA LEU A 283 9.92 -9.68 7.55
C LEU A 283 11.05 -9.35 8.54
N MET A 284 11.05 -9.98 9.71
CA MET A 284 12.05 -9.72 10.76
C MET A 284 13.47 -10.10 10.31
N ARG A 285 13.64 -11.21 9.60
CA ARG A 285 14.95 -11.65 9.07
C ARG A 285 15.49 -10.72 7.99
N ASN A 286 14.65 -10.34 7.01
CA ASN A 286 15.10 -9.54 5.87
C ASN A 286 15.31 -8.06 6.26
N LEU A 287 14.60 -7.57 7.26
CA LEU A 287 14.63 -6.17 7.70
C LEU A 287 15.30 -5.98 9.07
N ASN A 288 16.23 -6.85 9.42
CA ASN A 288 16.86 -6.86 10.74
C ASN A 288 17.48 -5.49 11.13
N GLY A 289 17.84 -4.63 10.15
CA GLY A 289 18.34 -3.28 10.41
C GLY A 289 17.27 -2.30 10.89
N CYS A 290 16.01 -2.42 10.45
CA CYS A 290 14.95 -1.45 10.71
C CYS A 290 13.65 -2.04 11.27
N ALA A 291 13.38 -3.35 11.11
CA ALA A 291 12.20 -3.96 11.72
C ALA A 291 12.40 -4.13 13.24
N ARG A 292 11.34 -3.83 13.97
CA ARG A 292 11.24 -4.03 15.42
C ARG A 292 9.89 -4.63 15.75
N VAL A 293 9.83 -5.34 16.86
CA VAL A 293 8.58 -5.83 17.42
C VAL A 293 8.50 -5.41 18.88
N MET A 294 7.41 -4.74 19.24
CA MET A 294 7.06 -4.50 20.63
C MET A 294 6.23 -5.70 21.11
N LEU A 295 6.67 -6.34 22.16
CA LEU A 295 6.05 -7.50 22.78
C LEU A 295 5.49 -7.06 24.13
N CYS A 296 4.19 -7.30 24.36
CA CYS A 296 3.54 -7.02 25.63
C CYS A 296 3.18 -8.33 26.31
N ARG A 297 3.62 -8.48 27.57
CA ARG A 297 3.39 -9.69 28.37
C ARG A 297 2.59 -9.37 29.63
N LEU A 298 1.80 -10.33 30.05
CA LEU A 298 1.08 -10.29 31.31
C LEU A 298 1.33 -11.62 32.04
N GLY A 299 1.99 -11.57 33.21
CA GLY A 299 2.42 -12.77 33.93
C GLY A 299 3.28 -13.69 33.05
N GLY A 300 4.21 -13.14 32.28
CA GLY A 300 5.09 -13.85 31.36
C GLY A 300 4.45 -14.33 30.04
N LYS A 301 3.11 -14.27 29.90
CA LYS A 301 2.41 -14.69 28.66
C LYS A 301 2.31 -13.54 27.67
N LEU A 302 2.60 -13.81 26.39
CA LEU A 302 2.43 -12.84 25.31
C LEU A 302 0.94 -12.54 25.10
N VAL A 303 0.54 -11.27 25.28
CA VAL A 303 -0.85 -10.82 25.16
C VAL A 303 -1.05 -9.80 24.03
N SER A 304 0.02 -9.17 23.58
CA SER A 304 0.00 -8.29 22.41
C SER A 304 1.36 -8.17 21.77
N PHE A 305 1.38 -7.90 20.48
CA PHE A 305 2.58 -7.46 19.76
C PHE A 305 2.26 -6.30 18.82
N ASN A 306 3.28 -5.54 18.45
CA ASN A 306 3.22 -4.54 17.40
C ASN A 306 4.52 -4.60 16.59
N VAL A 307 4.44 -5.03 15.31
CA VAL A 307 5.57 -4.98 14.38
C VAL A 307 5.58 -3.62 13.69
N PHE A 308 6.73 -2.98 13.71
CA PHE A 308 6.93 -1.65 13.12
C PHE A 308 8.30 -1.52 12.46
N LEU A 309 8.39 -0.60 11.51
CA LEU A 309 9.62 -0.29 10.79
C LEU A 309 10.11 1.09 11.24
N VAL A 310 11.42 1.18 11.51
CA VAL A 310 12.07 2.40 11.98
C VAL A 310 12.84 3.04 10.82
N GLU A 311 12.45 4.25 10.48
CA GLU A 311 13.17 5.13 9.56
C GLU A 311 13.76 6.32 10.31
N ARG A 312 14.63 7.07 9.66
CA ARG A 312 15.27 8.25 10.27
C ARG A 312 14.26 9.31 10.74
N ASN A 313 13.18 9.49 10.01
CA ASN A 313 12.20 10.56 10.19
C ASN A 313 10.80 10.07 10.55
N ARG A 314 10.55 8.76 10.52
CA ARG A 314 9.26 8.19 10.89
C ARG A 314 9.37 6.74 11.39
N VAL A 315 8.39 6.36 12.19
CA VAL A 315 8.08 4.96 12.49
C VAL A 315 6.82 4.57 11.71
N LEU A 316 6.85 3.43 11.04
CA LEU A 316 5.70 2.84 10.36
C LEU A 316 5.16 1.69 11.20
N ALA A 317 4.01 1.83 11.84
CA ALA A 317 3.31 0.70 12.45
C ALA A 317 2.74 -0.19 11.35
N LYS A 318 3.11 -1.46 11.34
CA LYS A 318 2.69 -2.38 10.28
C LYS A 318 1.61 -3.36 10.74
N TYR A 319 1.85 -4.06 11.82
CA TYR A 319 0.95 -5.12 12.26
C TYR A 319 0.81 -5.11 13.78
N ILE A 320 -0.41 -5.22 14.25
CA ILE A 320 -0.73 -5.37 15.66
C ILE A 320 -1.56 -6.63 15.88
N GLY A 321 -1.21 -7.39 16.91
CA GLY A 321 -1.99 -8.52 17.38
C GLY A 321 -2.25 -8.41 18.88
N MET A 322 -3.44 -8.83 19.30
CA MET A 322 -3.87 -8.75 20.70
C MET A 322 -4.74 -9.95 21.07
N ARG A 323 -4.60 -10.42 22.32
CA ARG A 323 -5.41 -11.48 22.92
C ARG A 323 -6.72 -10.90 23.45
N TYR A 324 -7.85 -11.37 22.97
CA TYR A 324 -9.17 -11.03 23.51
C TYR A 324 -9.66 -12.12 24.46
N PRO A 325 -10.35 -11.80 25.58
CA PRO A 325 -10.83 -10.48 26.06
C PRO A 325 -9.79 -9.62 26.79
N ILE A 326 -8.54 -10.11 27.01
CA ILE A 326 -7.47 -9.42 27.75
C ILE A 326 -7.23 -8.01 27.20
N ALA A 327 -7.24 -7.87 25.88
CA ALA A 327 -7.06 -6.58 25.22
C ALA A 327 -8.05 -5.50 25.68
N ARG A 328 -9.30 -5.89 25.96
CA ARG A 328 -10.32 -4.98 26.48
C ARG A 328 -10.12 -4.69 27.97
N GLN A 329 -9.83 -5.71 28.77
CA GLN A 329 -9.61 -5.59 30.21
C GLN A 329 -8.44 -4.67 30.53
N TYR A 330 -7.31 -4.83 29.83
CA TYR A 330 -6.09 -4.06 30.04
C TYR A 330 -5.91 -2.88 29.07
N ASN A 331 -6.91 -2.60 28.23
CA ASN A 331 -6.87 -1.50 27.24
C ASN A 331 -5.62 -1.54 26.35
N LEU A 332 -5.23 -2.73 25.87
CA LEU A 332 -3.95 -2.95 25.21
C LEU A 332 -3.75 -2.09 23.96
N TYR A 333 -4.81 -1.70 23.23
CA TYR A 333 -4.68 -0.79 22.10
C TYR A 333 -4.12 0.58 22.49
N TYR A 334 -4.66 1.18 23.58
CA TYR A 334 -4.19 2.47 24.07
C TYR A 334 -2.82 2.35 24.74
N TYR A 335 -2.56 1.23 25.40
CA TYR A 335 -1.27 0.91 25.98
C TYR A 335 -0.18 0.85 24.88
N ASN A 336 -0.40 0.02 23.84
CA ASN A 336 0.49 -0.07 22.68
C ASN A 336 0.73 1.30 22.04
N TRP A 337 -0.32 2.09 21.87
CA TRP A 337 -0.21 3.44 21.31
C TRP A 337 0.76 4.32 22.11
N LEU A 338 0.56 4.41 23.42
CA LEU A 338 1.42 5.25 24.27
C LEU A 338 2.85 4.72 24.34
N MET A 339 3.06 3.41 24.37
CA MET A 339 4.41 2.84 24.30
C MET A 339 5.11 3.18 22.99
N MET A 340 4.38 3.16 21.86
CA MET A 340 4.92 3.57 20.57
C MET A 340 5.23 5.08 20.51
N VAL A 341 4.38 5.92 21.09
CA VAL A 341 4.63 7.37 21.20
C VAL A 341 5.90 7.62 22.03
N ARG A 342 6.04 6.96 23.20
CA ARG A 342 7.27 7.03 24.01
C ARG A 342 8.49 6.61 23.22
N PHE A 343 8.43 5.46 22.54
CA PHE A 343 9.52 4.99 21.70
C PHE A 343 9.94 6.03 20.67
N CYS A 344 8.99 6.64 19.95
CA CYS A 344 9.29 7.66 18.96
C CYS A 344 9.96 8.90 19.58
N ILE A 345 9.45 9.36 20.72
CA ILE A 345 10.00 10.52 21.45
C ILE A 345 11.40 10.22 21.94
N ASP A 346 11.63 9.07 22.59
CA ASP A 346 12.93 8.64 23.13
C ASP A 346 14.00 8.49 22.04
N GLN A 347 13.57 8.10 20.82
CA GLN A 347 14.44 7.99 19.65
C GLN A 347 14.53 9.29 18.83
N ALA A 348 13.89 10.38 19.28
CA ALA A 348 13.79 11.65 18.57
C ALA A 348 13.26 11.50 17.13
N ILE A 349 12.31 10.59 16.90
CA ILE A 349 11.67 10.36 15.61
C ILE A 349 10.41 11.22 15.52
N PRO A 350 10.34 12.17 14.56
CA PRO A 350 9.31 13.22 14.57
C PRO A 350 7.95 12.76 14.08
N GLN A 351 7.81 11.53 13.54
CA GLN A 351 6.56 11.10 12.93
C GLN A 351 6.25 9.63 13.22
N PHE A 352 5.01 9.36 13.59
CA PHE A 352 4.46 8.02 13.78
C PHE A 352 3.32 7.78 12.77
N GLN A 353 3.63 7.02 11.71
CA GLN A 353 2.64 6.56 10.74
C GLN A 353 1.94 5.32 11.31
N THR A 354 0.65 5.44 11.56
CA THR A 354 -0.11 4.45 12.29
C THR A 354 -1.02 3.59 11.40
N GLY A 355 -0.82 3.72 10.10
CA GLY A 355 -1.49 2.92 9.09
C GLY A 355 -2.92 3.32 8.78
N GLN A 356 -3.54 2.52 7.93
CA GLN A 356 -4.93 2.62 7.52
C GLN A 356 -5.82 1.90 8.55
N THR A 357 -7.10 2.23 8.65
CA THR A 357 -8.10 1.68 9.59
C THR A 357 -8.09 2.27 11.01
N THR A 358 -9.18 2.04 11.76
CA THR A 358 -9.37 2.50 13.16
C THR A 358 -9.19 4.02 13.31
N TYR A 359 -9.73 4.78 12.37
CA TYR A 359 -9.46 6.22 12.23
C TYR A 359 -9.99 7.06 13.38
N GLU A 360 -11.19 6.75 13.93
CA GLU A 360 -11.78 7.51 15.01
C GLU A 360 -10.83 7.63 16.21
N ILE A 361 -10.29 6.50 16.65
CA ILE A 361 -9.38 6.47 17.80
C ILE A 361 -8.07 7.20 17.48
N LYS A 362 -7.49 6.96 16.31
CA LYS A 362 -6.23 7.59 15.88
C LYS A 362 -6.35 9.12 15.82
N MET A 363 -7.46 9.62 15.28
CA MET A 363 -7.71 11.06 15.23
C MET A 363 -7.97 11.66 16.62
N ARG A 364 -8.68 10.95 17.49
CA ARG A 364 -8.83 11.37 18.91
C ARG A 364 -7.48 11.45 19.61
N LEU A 365 -6.53 10.59 19.23
CA LEU A 365 -5.15 10.57 19.73
C LEU A 365 -4.20 11.53 19.00
N GLY A 366 -4.72 12.42 18.14
CA GLY A 366 -3.99 13.52 17.53
C GLY A 366 -3.47 13.25 16.12
N SER A 367 -3.74 12.08 15.52
CA SER A 367 -3.34 11.80 14.14
C SER A 367 -4.10 12.67 13.15
N LYS A 368 -3.46 12.98 12.02
CA LYS A 368 -4.05 13.56 10.82
C LYS A 368 -3.99 12.55 9.69
N LEU A 369 -4.80 12.75 8.67
CA LEU A 369 -4.92 11.82 7.54
C LEU A 369 -4.10 12.32 6.33
N LYS A 370 -3.24 11.48 5.80
CA LYS A 370 -2.56 11.67 4.52
C LYS A 370 -3.40 11.00 3.43
N ARG A 371 -3.84 11.78 2.43
CA ARG A 371 -4.64 11.24 1.32
C ARG A 371 -3.82 10.29 0.47
N SER A 372 -4.51 9.27 -0.05
CA SER A 372 -3.99 8.38 -1.07
C SER A 372 -5.06 8.07 -2.12
N TRP A 373 -4.62 7.59 -3.27
CA TRP A 373 -5.44 7.39 -4.45
C TRP A 373 -5.16 6.03 -5.06
N ILE A 374 -6.20 5.39 -5.59
CA ILE A 374 -6.04 4.26 -6.49
C ILE A 374 -6.25 4.79 -7.91
N TYR A 375 -5.25 4.58 -8.77
CA TYR A 375 -5.39 4.75 -10.20
C TYR A 375 -5.67 3.39 -10.83
N PHE A 376 -6.57 3.36 -11.80
CA PHE A 376 -6.94 2.12 -12.47
C PHE A 376 -7.29 2.36 -13.94
N ARG A 377 -7.07 1.34 -14.75
CA ARG A 377 -7.39 1.33 -16.17
C ARG A 377 -7.78 -0.08 -16.60
N HIS A 378 -8.93 -0.23 -17.29
CA HIS A 378 -9.27 -1.48 -17.94
C HIS A 378 -8.65 -1.54 -19.34
N LEU A 379 -8.13 -2.70 -19.75
CA LEU A 379 -7.44 -2.84 -21.06
C LEU A 379 -8.40 -2.75 -22.24
N GLN A 380 -9.67 -3.19 -22.07
CA GLN A 380 -10.69 -3.04 -23.10
C GLN A 380 -11.26 -1.61 -23.09
N PRO A 381 -11.25 -0.88 -24.22
CA PRO A 381 -11.64 0.53 -24.26
C PRO A 381 -13.07 0.81 -23.78
N LEU A 382 -14.04 -0.04 -24.14
CA LEU A 382 -15.44 0.14 -23.73
C LEU A 382 -15.59 -0.05 -22.22
N ALA A 383 -15.01 -1.11 -21.67
CA ALA A 383 -15.02 -1.35 -20.23
C ALA A 383 -14.30 -0.23 -19.47
N ASN A 384 -13.19 0.31 -20.02
CA ASN A 384 -12.50 1.45 -19.43
C ASN A 384 -13.37 2.71 -19.36
N ARG A 385 -14.13 3.01 -20.43
CA ARG A 385 -15.09 4.14 -20.44
C ARG A 385 -16.18 3.96 -19.37
N LEU A 386 -16.71 2.75 -19.22
CA LEU A 386 -17.74 2.45 -18.21
C LEU A 386 -17.16 2.61 -16.79
N LEU A 387 -15.97 2.08 -16.54
CA LEU A 387 -15.30 2.22 -15.26
C LEU A 387 -14.91 3.69 -14.97
N HIS A 388 -14.50 4.44 -15.99
CA HIS A 388 -14.24 5.88 -15.85
C HIS A 388 -15.50 6.63 -15.41
N ALA A 389 -16.66 6.36 -16.04
CA ALA A 389 -17.95 6.96 -15.65
C ALA A 389 -18.38 6.54 -14.24
N ALA A 390 -18.00 5.33 -13.78
CA ALA A 390 -18.29 4.83 -12.43
C ALA A 390 -17.31 5.33 -11.36
N ALA A 391 -16.13 5.84 -11.75
CA ALA A 391 -15.07 6.26 -10.82
C ALA A 391 -15.52 7.27 -9.76
N PRO A 392 -16.38 8.28 -10.02
CA PRO A 392 -16.86 9.19 -8.99
C PRO A 392 -17.68 8.53 -7.87
N PHE A 393 -18.23 7.35 -8.15
CA PHE A 393 -19.01 6.56 -7.19
C PHE A 393 -18.15 5.52 -6.46
N ALA A 394 -16.92 5.30 -6.94
CA ALA A 394 -15.94 4.43 -6.31
C ALA A 394 -15.19 5.21 -5.23
N ALA A 395 -15.14 4.68 -4.03
CA ALA A 395 -14.39 5.31 -2.94
C ALA A 395 -14.22 4.31 -1.79
N LEU A 396 -13.01 3.86 -1.53
CA LEU A 396 -12.76 2.96 -0.41
C LEU A 396 -12.94 3.67 0.94
N ASP A 397 -12.57 4.94 1.02
CA ASP A 397 -12.75 5.77 2.21
C ASP A 397 -14.23 5.88 2.64
N ARG A 398 -15.17 5.90 1.69
CA ARG A 398 -16.62 5.93 1.98
C ARG A 398 -17.16 4.60 2.49
N ARG A 399 -16.44 3.49 2.34
CA ARG A 399 -16.83 2.19 2.89
C ARG A 399 -16.37 2.00 4.32
N ASP A 400 -15.31 2.68 4.73
CA ASP A 400 -14.83 2.61 6.09
C ASP A 400 -15.84 3.29 7.04
N ALA A 401 -16.28 2.54 8.07
CA ALA A 401 -17.29 3.00 9.01
C ALA A 401 -16.80 4.21 9.80
N ASP A 402 -15.54 4.18 10.25
CA ASP A 402 -14.95 5.27 11.05
C ASP A 402 -14.86 6.56 10.23
N LEU A 403 -14.44 6.47 8.95
CA LEU A 403 -14.37 7.65 8.08
C LEU A 403 -15.75 8.24 7.77
N ARG A 404 -16.76 7.39 7.60
CA ARG A 404 -18.16 7.87 7.43
C ARG A 404 -18.68 8.57 8.68
N GLU A 405 -18.41 8.01 9.86
CA GLU A 405 -18.83 8.61 11.15
C GLU A 405 -18.07 9.92 11.42
N LEU A 406 -16.80 10.01 11.05
CA LEU A 406 -16.02 11.23 11.17
C LEU A 406 -16.50 12.34 10.22
N GLY A 407 -16.87 12.01 8.99
CA GLY A 407 -17.36 12.96 8.00
C GLY A 407 -16.48 14.22 7.91
N SER A 408 -17.07 15.40 8.12
CA SER A 408 -16.36 16.69 8.09
C SER A 408 -15.37 16.90 9.25
N LYS A 409 -15.38 16.05 10.28
CA LYS A 409 -14.43 16.10 11.40
C LYS A 409 -13.07 15.47 11.05
N ALA A 410 -12.97 14.78 9.92
CA ALA A 410 -11.72 14.21 9.44
C ALA A 410 -10.72 15.33 9.09
N VAL A 411 -9.57 15.33 9.78
CA VAL A 411 -8.51 16.32 9.57
C VAL A 411 -7.44 15.73 8.65
N TYR A 412 -7.26 16.36 7.50
CA TYR A 412 -6.26 15.95 6.52
C TYR A 412 -5.00 16.82 6.59
N LEU A 413 -3.86 16.18 6.37
CA LEU A 413 -2.62 16.92 6.12
C LEU A 413 -2.76 17.73 4.82
N PRO A 414 -2.17 18.94 4.75
CA PRO A 414 -2.10 19.67 3.51
C PRO A 414 -1.34 18.86 2.46
N ALA A 415 -1.78 18.92 1.20
CA ALA A 415 -1.01 18.32 0.11
C ALA A 415 0.36 19.01 0.05
N ASN A 416 1.43 18.23 0.17
CA ASN A 416 2.79 18.77 0.21
C ASN A 416 3.13 19.35 -1.16
N ARG A 417 3.14 20.70 -1.30
CA ARG A 417 3.51 21.41 -2.54
C ARG A 417 5.03 21.52 -2.73
N SER A 418 5.81 20.97 -1.81
CA SER A 418 7.27 21.15 -1.78
C SER A 418 7.98 19.86 -2.18
N GLN A 419 8.06 19.57 -3.45
CA GLN A 419 9.14 18.86 -4.14
C GLN A 419 8.97 19.09 -5.67
N THR A 420 9.04 20.36 -6.07
CA THR A 420 9.33 20.70 -7.47
C THR A 420 10.82 20.73 -7.70
#